data_c15b1932ec1ac43d9d07267d19de9067
#
_entry.id   c15b1932ec1ac43d9d07267d19de9067
#
_cell.length_a   1.000
_cell.length_b   1.000
_cell.length_c   1.000
_cell.angle_alpha   90.00
_cell.angle_beta   90.00
_cell.angle_gamma   90.00
#
_symmetry.space_group_name_H-M   'P 1'
#
loop_
_entity.id
_entity.type
_entity.pdbx_description
1 polymer ?
#
loop_
_entity_poly.entity_id
_entity_poly.type
_entity_poly.pdbx_seq_one_letter_code
_entity_poly.pdbx_strand_id
1 'polypeptide(L)'
;MYEVILSPEAQVFFAGADPPLARKLARCFVQLEQDPRRHNNIKRLSGTFAGRLRYRVGDWRVVYRIDDRARQVHVLLIAHRGEVYE
;
A
#
# COMPACT_ATOMS: atom_id res chain seq x y z
N MET A 1 -9.11 5.77 -13.19
CA MET A 1 -8.51 4.60 -12.54
C MET A 1 -7.00 4.74 -12.49
N TYR A 2 -6.38 4.24 -11.43
CA TYR A 2 -4.93 4.28 -11.27
C TYR A 2 -4.33 2.92 -11.59
N GLU A 3 -3.08 2.94 -12.00
CA GLU A 3 -2.27 1.72 -12.16
C GLU A 3 -1.46 1.52 -10.88
N VAL A 4 -1.54 0.33 -10.27
CA VAL A 4 -0.77 0.00 -9.08
C VAL A 4 0.55 -0.66 -9.50
N ILE A 5 1.65 -0.05 -9.08
CA ILE A 5 3.01 -0.52 -9.39
C ILE A 5 3.69 -0.87 -8.08
N LEU A 6 4.17 -2.10 -7.97
CA LEU A 6 4.88 -2.56 -6.77
C LEU A 6 6.38 -2.35 -6.95
N SER A 7 7.03 -1.83 -5.91
CA SER A 7 8.49 -1.80 -5.86
C SER A 7 9.04 -3.24 -5.89
N PRO A 8 10.31 -3.43 -6.25
CA PRO A 8 10.91 -4.77 -6.17
C PRO A 8 10.75 -5.42 -4.80
N GLU A 9 10.93 -4.65 -3.73
CA GLU A 9 10.75 -5.13 -2.35
C GLU A 9 9.32 -5.56 -2.10
N ALA A 10 8.34 -4.76 -2.50
CA ALA A 10 6.93 -5.10 -2.34
C ALA A 10 6.53 -6.32 -3.17
N GLN A 11 7.10 -6.46 -4.37
CA GLN A 11 6.85 -7.63 -5.21
C GLN A 11 7.33 -8.91 -4.55
N VAL A 12 8.53 -8.88 -3.97
CA VAL A 12 9.10 -10.04 -3.26
C VAL A 12 8.21 -10.41 -2.08
N PHE A 13 7.79 -9.42 -1.31
CA PHE A 13 6.91 -9.67 -0.17
C PHE A 13 5.59 -10.31 -0.62
N PHE A 14 4.97 -9.73 -1.63
CA PHE A 14 3.67 -10.22 -2.13
C PHE A 14 3.78 -11.64 -2.68
N ALA A 15 4.85 -11.92 -3.43
CA ALA A 15 5.08 -13.25 -3.99
C ALA A 15 5.28 -14.31 -2.91
N GLY A 16 5.85 -13.93 -1.76
CA GLY A 16 6.10 -14.85 -0.65
C GLY A 16 4.99 -14.89 0.39
N ALA A 17 3.94 -14.09 0.24
CA ALA A 17 2.85 -14.06 1.20
C ALA A 17 2.03 -15.35 1.15
N ASP A 18 1.55 -15.80 2.32
CA ASP A 18 0.66 -16.95 2.35
C ASP A 18 -0.68 -16.61 1.66
N PRO A 19 -1.44 -17.61 1.22
CA PRO A 19 -2.66 -17.36 0.42
C PRO A 19 -3.68 -16.42 1.08
N PRO A 20 -3.99 -16.53 2.39
CA PRO A 20 -4.92 -15.59 3.01
C PRO A 20 -4.44 -14.14 2.95
N LEU A 21 -3.17 -13.90 3.23
CA LEU A 21 -2.59 -12.56 3.17
C LEU A 21 -2.52 -12.07 1.73
N ALA A 22 -2.11 -12.90 0.81
CA ALA A 22 -2.03 -12.53 -0.60
C ALA A 22 -3.40 -12.08 -1.14
N ARG A 23 -4.47 -12.75 -0.76
CA ARG A 23 -5.83 -12.35 -1.16
C ARG A 23 -6.22 -10.99 -0.59
N LYS A 24 -5.87 -10.73 0.67
CA LYS A 24 -6.14 -9.43 1.29
C LYS A 24 -5.33 -8.31 0.64
N LEU A 25 -4.07 -8.58 0.31
CA LEU A 25 -3.23 -7.62 -0.40
C LEU A 25 -3.79 -7.34 -1.80
N ALA A 26 -4.24 -8.36 -2.51
CA ALA A 26 -4.84 -8.19 -3.82
C ALA A 26 -6.09 -7.29 -3.76
N ARG A 27 -6.94 -7.46 -2.75
CA ARG A 27 -8.10 -6.57 -2.53
C ARG A 27 -7.66 -5.13 -2.26
N CYS A 28 -6.60 -4.96 -1.48
CA CYS A 28 -6.02 -3.65 -1.24
C CYS A 28 -5.61 -2.99 -2.56
N PHE A 29 -4.92 -3.71 -3.42
CA PHE A 29 -4.47 -3.16 -4.71
C PHE A 29 -5.65 -2.77 -5.60
N VAL A 30 -6.72 -3.57 -5.62
CA VAL A 30 -7.93 -3.21 -6.36
C VAL A 30 -8.54 -1.91 -5.83
N GLN A 31 -8.60 -1.76 -4.51
CA GLN A 31 -9.09 -0.53 -3.89
C GLN A 31 -8.22 0.68 -4.29
N LEU A 32 -6.91 0.52 -4.29
CA LEU A 32 -5.99 1.59 -4.66
C LEU A 32 -6.12 1.97 -6.14
N GLU A 33 -6.45 1.02 -7.00
CA GLU A 33 -6.73 1.31 -8.41
C GLU A 33 -7.95 2.20 -8.58
N GLN A 34 -8.96 2.00 -7.75
CA GLN A 34 -10.22 2.73 -7.83
C GLN A 34 -10.15 4.09 -7.16
N ASP A 35 -9.66 4.12 -5.92
CA ASP A 35 -9.52 5.36 -5.16
C ASP A 35 -8.42 5.19 -4.12
N PRO A 36 -7.24 5.75 -4.37
CA PRO A 36 -6.11 5.58 -3.44
C PRO A 36 -6.13 6.53 -2.24
N ARG A 37 -7.17 7.37 -2.10
CA ARG A 37 -7.23 8.34 -1.02
C ARG A 37 -8.39 8.13 -0.05
N ARG A 38 -9.50 7.55 -0.49
CA ARG A 38 -10.73 7.49 0.31
C ARG A 38 -11.10 6.06 0.66
N HIS A 39 -10.71 5.66 1.85
CA HIS A 39 -11.08 4.36 2.42
C HIS A 39 -10.75 4.40 3.90
N ASN A 40 -11.53 3.68 4.71
CA ASN A 40 -11.32 3.65 6.17
C ASN A 40 -9.94 3.13 6.57
N ASN A 41 -9.33 2.29 5.73
CA ASN A 41 -8.02 1.72 6.01
C ASN A 41 -6.87 2.62 5.55
N ILE A 42 -7.17 3.74 4.90
CA ILE A 42 -6.16 4.65 4.37
C ILE A 42 -5.91 5.79 5.35
N LYS A 43 -4.64 6.09 5.57
CA LYS A 43 -4.23 7.20 6.42
C LYS A 43 -2.94 7.82 5.91
N ARG A 44 -2.83 9.14 6.03
CA ARG A 44 -1.59 9.84 5.71
C ARG A 44 -0.55 9.56 6.78
N LEU A 45 0.69 9.43 6.35
CA LEU A 45 1.81 9.23 7.24
C LEU A 45 2.53 10.54 7.50
N SER A 46 3.28 10.57 8.61
CA SER A 46 4.07 11.75 9.04
C SER A 46 5.50 11.33 9.33
N GLY A 47 6.33 12.30 9.75
CA GLY A 47 7.72 12.04 10.08
C GLY A 47 8.51 11.55 8.89
N THR A 48 9.24 10.48 9.05
CA THR A 48 10.09 9.88 8.01
C THR A 48 9.29 9.49 6.76
N PHE A 49 8.01 9.15 6.93
CA PHE A 49 7.14 8.75 5.84
C PHE A 49 6.25 9.88 5.31
N ALA A 50 6.56 11.13 5.65
CA ALA A 50 5.75 12.27 5.22
C ALA A 50 5.60 12.29 3.69
N GLY A 51 4.40 12.61 3.21
CA GLY A 51 4.08 12.58 1.78
C GLY A 51 3.59 11.23 1.27
N ARG A 52 3.59 10.22 2.13
CA ARG A 52 3.11 8.88 1.80
C ARG A 52 1.84 8.57 2.55
N LEU A 53 1.15 7.52 2.10
CA LEU A 53 -0.06 7.00 2.73
C LEU A 53 0.16 5.53 3.08
N ARG A 54 -0.68 5.04 3.99
CA ARG A 54 -0.70 3.60 4.27
C ARG A 54 -2.11 3.06 4.11
N TYR A 55 -2.21 1.81 3.68
CA TYR A 55 -3.45 1.05 3.69
C TYR A 55 -3.26 -0.10 4.68
N ARG A 56 -4.17 -0.19 5.66
CA ARG A 56 -4.08 -1.22 6.70
C ARG A 56 -4.66 -2.54 6.20
N VAL A 57 -3.86 -3.60 6.27
CA VAL A 57 -4.26 -4.97 5.96
C VAL A 57 -3.94 -5.82 7.18
N GLY A 58 -4.87 -5.86 8.15
CA GLY A 58 -4.63 -6.54 9.43
C GLY A 58 -3.44 -5.92 10.17
N ASP A 59 -2.45 -6.76 10.48
CA ASP A 59 -1.22 -6.31 11.13
C ASP A 59 -0.19 -5.74 10.16
N TRP A 60 -0.53 -5.69 8.87
CA TRP A 60 0.39 -5.21 7.83
C TRP A 60 -0.02 -3.84 7.35
N ARG A 61 0.97 -3.09 6.87
CA ARG A 61 0.78 -1.75 6.31
C ARG A 61 1.36 -1.72 4.92
N VAL A 62 0.54 -1.34 3.95
CA VAL A 62 0.97 -1.11 2.57
C VAL A 62 1.26 0.37 2.46
N VAL A 63 2.52 0.73 2.32
CA VAL A 63 2.97 2.13 2.23
C VAL A 63 3.14 2.49 0.76
N TYR A 64 2.53 3.58 0.35
CA TYR A 64 2.51 3.96 -1.06
C TYR A 64 2.53 5.47 -1.22
N ARG A 65 2.84 5.91 -2.43
CA ARG A 65 2.68 7.29 -2.86
C ARG A 65 1.84 7.32 -4.13
N ILE A 66 1.24 8.47 -4.40
CA ILE A 66 0.37 8.65 -5.56
C ILE A 66 1.03 9.63 -6.52
N ASP A 67 1.09 9.24 -7.78
CA ASP A 67 1.49 10.11 -8.88
C ASP A 67 0.23 10.39 -9.71
N ASP A 68 -0.43 11.51 -9.44
CA ASP A 68 -1.67 11.86 -10.14
C ASP A 68 -1.46 12.15 -11.60
N ARG A 69 -0.31 12.67 -11.95
CA ARG A 69 0.02 13.02 -13.32
C ARG A 69 0.10 11.78 -14.20
N ALA A 70 0.77 10.75 -13.71
CA ALA A 70 0.91 9.48 -14.38
C ALA A 70 -0.26 8.55 -14.13
N ARG A 71 -1.15 8.89 -13.21
CA ARG A 71 -2.25 8.05 -12.74
C ARG A 71 -1.73 6.72 -12.22
N GLN A 72 -0.72 6.80 -11.37
CA GLN A 72 -0.04 5.64 -10.81
C GLN A 72 -0.03 5.68 -9.29
N VAL A 73 -0.16 4.52 -8.68
CA VAL A 73 0.06 4.31 -7.24
C VAL A 73 1.31 3.44 -7.10
N HIS A 74 2.34 4.00 -6.49
CA HIS A 74 3.60 3.30 -6.28
C HIS A 74 3.61 2.70 -4.88
N VAL A 75 3.46 1.39 -4.79
CA VAL A 75 3.58 0.67 -3.52
C VAL A 75 5.07 0.50 -3.23
N LEU A 76 5.53 1.17 -2.18
CA LEU A 76 6.95 1.25 -1.83
C LEU A 76 7.38 0.13 -0.91
N LEU A 77 6.47 -0.28 0.00
CA LEU A 77 6.83 -1.12 1.12
C LEU A 77 5.59 -1.80 1.67
N ILE A 78 5.71 -3.06 2.05
CA ILE A 78 4.71 -3.78 2.84
C ILE A 78 5.41 -4.22 4.11
N ALA A 79 4.99 -3.68 5.26
CA ALA A 79 5.68 -3.87 6.52
C ALA A 79 4.71 -4.16 7.65
N HIS A 80 5.23 -4.76 8.71
CA HIS A 80 4.45 -5.00 9.92
C HIS A 80 4.13 -3.66 10.60
N ARG A 81 2.97 -3.59 11.27
CA ARG A 81 2.48 -2.36 11.89
C ARG A 81 3.49 -1.68 12.82
N GLY A 82 4.35 -2.46 13.48
CA GLY A 82 5.37 -1.92 14.38
C GLY A 82 6.50 -1.18 13.67
N GLU A 83 6.61 -1.30 12.35
CA GLU A 83 7.67 -0.70 11.56
C GLU A 83 7.24 0.59 10.86
N VAL A 84 5.96 0.94 10.95
CA VAL A 84 5.40 2.11 10.26
C VAL A 84 4.73 3.02 11.27
N TYR A 85 5.24 4.23 11.39
CA TYR A 85 4.66 5.25 12.29
C TYR A 85 3.51 5.97 11.58
N GLU A 86 2.38 6.02 12.25
CA GLU A 86 1.15 6.62 11.71
C GLU A 86 0.81 7.99 12.31
#